data_707858d7bc7fc4a4d4421716a9a202f7
#
_entry.id   707858d7bc7fc4a4d4421716a9a202f7
#
_cell.length_a   1.000
_cell.length_b   1.000
_cell.length_c   1.000
_cell.angle_alpha   90.00
_cell.angle_beta   90.00
_cell.angle_gamma   90.00
#
_symmetry.space_group_name_H-M   'P 1'
#
loop_
_entity.id
_entity.type
_entity.pdbx_description
1 polymer ?
#
loop_
_entity_poly.entity_id
_entity_poly.type
_entity_poly.pdbx_seq_one_letter_code
_entity_poly.pdbx_strand_id
1 'polypeptide(L)'
;MKNYILTLLFALVALTSCNNDEYYYYKTPGEITGEKIIEMVVENNWQKQCIIPGITSIPRSFHVERQFLHLNAEDGWRQVTFDLNHLQKWEYIQPKNDKGYFQFKFNLE
;
A
#
# COMPACT_ATOMS: atom_id res chain seq x y z
N MET A 1 41.78 -26.30 -10.03
CA MET A 1 40.65 -26.75 -10.83
C MET A 1 39.34 -26.77 -10.06
N LYS A 2 39.33 -27.29 -8.86
CA LYS A 2 38.09 -27.31 -8.05
C LYS A 2 37.53 -25.90 -7.79
N ASN A 3 38.41 -24.94 -7.63
CA ASN A 3 37.99 -23.56 -7.36
C ASN A 3 37.27 -22.93 -8.55
N TYR A 4 37.66 -23.28 -9.76
CA TYR A 4 37.04 -22.78 -10.96
C TYR A 4 35.61 -23.27 -11.12
N ILE A 5 35.39 -24.53 -10.78
CA ILE A 5 34.05 -25.10 -10.88
C ILE A 5 33.12 -24.45 -9.90
N LEU A 6 33.58 -24.18 -8.67
CA LEU A 6 32.80 -23.49 -7.67
C LEU A 6 32.46 -22.07 -8.09
N THR A 7 33.44 -21.36 -8.67
CA THR A 7 33.24 -20.00 -9.15
C THR A 7 32.20 -19.96 -10.26
N LEU A 8 32.26 -20.93 -11.18
CA LEU A 8 31.28 -21.03 -12.25
C LEU A 8 29.88 -21.31 -11.72
N LEU A 9 29.76 -22.17 -10.73
CA LEU A 9 28.49 -22.47 -10.11
C LEU A 9 27.91 -21.25 -9.44
N PHE A 10 28.71 -20.46 -8.75
CA PHE A 10 28.27 -19.21 -8.15
C PHE A 10 27.81 -18.22 -9.20
N ALA A 11 28.54 -18.10 -10.30
CA ALA A 11 28.16 -17.21 -11.38
C ALA A 11 26.82 -17.62 -11.99
N LEU A 12 26.57 -18.91 -12.17
CA LEU A 12 25.32 -19.42 -12.69
C LEU A 12 24.15 -19.15 -11.77
N VAL A 13 24.35 -19.32 -10.46
CA VAL A 13 23.31 -19.02 -9.48
C VAL A 13 22.98 -17.53 -9.48
N ALA A 14 24.00 -16.69 -9.54
CA ALA A 14 23.81 -15.25 -9.59
C ALA A 14 23.02 -14.82 -10.84
N LEU A 15 23.34 -15.41 -11.99
CA LEU A 15 22.62 -15.12 -13.22
C LEU A 15 21.18 -15.60 -13.16
N THR A 16 20.94 -16.75 -12.58
CA THR A 16 19.59 -17.26 -12.39
C THR A 16 18.78 -16.35 -11.49
N SER A 17 19.36 -15.86 -10.42
CA SER A 17 18.72 -14.90 -9.53
C SER A 17 18.38 -13.62 -10.26
N CYS A 18 19.30 -13.12 -11.08
CA CYS A 18 19.04 -11.93 -11.89
C CYS A 18 17.91 -12.15 -12.88
N ASN A 19 17.86 -13.33 -13.50
CA ASN A 19 16.80 -13.65 -14.43
C ASN A 19 15.43 -13.72 -13.73
N ASN A 20 15.41 -14.21 -12.50
CA ASN A 20 14.19 -14.19 -11.71
C ASN A 20 13.76 -12.77 -11.38
N ASP A 21 14.72 -11.87 -11.21
CA ASP A 21 14.43 -10.46 -10.99
C ASP A 21 13.92 -9.76 -12.23
N GLU A 22 14.05 -10.37 -13.39
CA GLU A 22 13.46 -9.84 -14.62
C GLU A 22 11.95 -9.99 -14.67
N TYR A 23 11.41 -10.90 -13.90
CA TYR A 23 9.97 -10.97 -13.69
C TYR A 23 9.54 -9.94 -12.68
N TYR A 24 10.41 -9.00 -12.42
CA TYR A 24 10.05 -8.07 -11.47
C TYR A 24 9.00 -7.16 -11.97
N TYR A 25 8.22 -7.22 -11.23
CA TYR A 25 7.10 -6.42 -11.02
C TYR A 25 7.55 -5.07 -10.51
N TYR A 26 7.47 -4.11 -11.38
CA TYR A 26 7.67 -2.75 -10.98
C TYR A 26 6.44 -2.30 -10.22
N LYS A 27 6.63 -2.03 -8.94
CA LYS A 27 5.54 -1.50 -8.14
C LYS A 27 5.09 -0.16 -8.68
N THR A 28 3.79 0.00 -8.84
CA THR A 28 3.23 1.29 -9.22
C THR A 28 3.31 2.26 -8.04
N PRO A 29 3.21 3.58 -8.29
CA PRO A 29 3.17 4.53 -7.18
C PRO A 29 2.09 4.23 -6.15
N GLY A 30 0.92 3.74 -6.61
CA GLY A 30 -0.17 3.36 -5.72
C GLY A 30 0.18 2.19 -4.82
N GLU A 31 0.92 1.21 -5.33
CA GLU A 31 1.38 0.08 -4.53
C GLU A 31 2.38 0.51 -3.48
N ILE A 32 3.31 1.37 -3.85
CA ILE A 32 4.30 1.91 -2.92
C ILE A 32 3.58 2.68 -1.80
N THR A 33 2.60 3.50 -2.17
CA THR A 33 1.80 4.25 -1.21
C THR A 33 1.02 3.31 -0.31
N GLY A 34 0.41 2.27 -0.87
CA GLY A 34 -0.32 1.27 -0.10
C GLY A 34 0.55 0.59 0.95
N GLU A 35 1.75 0.17 0.55
CA GLU A 35 2.71 -0.42 1.48
C GLU A 35 3.10 0.56 2.57
N LYS A 36 3.30 1.82 2.22
CA LYS A 36 3.67 2.86 3.17
C LYS A 36 2.57 3.09 4.20
N ILE A 37 1.32 3.13 3.76
CA ILE A 37 0.17 3.29 4.65
C ILE A 37 0.11 2.12 5.64
N ILE A 38 0.25 0.89 5.15
CA ILE A 38 0.24 -0.30 6.01
C ILE A 38 1.39 -0.24 7.03
N GLU A 39 2.57 0.11 6.57
CA GLU A 39 3.75 0.23 7.42
C GLU A 39 3.54 1.27 8.52
N MET A 40 3.01 2.43 8.18
CA MET A 40 2.78 3.50 9.13
C MET A 40 1.70 3.14 10.16
N VAL A 41 0.68 2.41 9.74
CA VAL A 41 -0.35 1.91 10.66
C VAL A 41 0.28 0.99 11.70
N VAL A 42 1.14 0.08 11.27
CA VAL A 42 1.80 -0.87 12.18
C VAL A 42 2.78 -0.15 13.10
N GLU A 43 3.64 0.69 12.54
CA GLU A 43 4.68 1.37 13.31
C GLU A 43 4.14 2.35 14.34
N ASN A 44 3.09 3.07 13.98
CA ASN A 44 2.55 4.14 14.82
C ASN A 44 1.25 3.76 15.52
N ASN A 45 0.79 2.54 15.33
CA ASN A 45 -0.48 2.08 15.88
C ASN A 45 -1.63 3.01 15.51
N TRP A 46 -1.64 3.45 14.25
CA TRP A 46 -2.67 4.34 13.73
C TRP A 46 -3.97 3.59 13.46
N GLN A 47 -5.07 4.31 13.50
CA GLN A 47 -6.38 3.72 13.25
C GLN A 47 -6.58 3.52 11.74
N LYS A 48 -7.10 2.34 11.35
CA LYS A 48 -7.42 2.06 9.95
C LYS A 48 -8.82 2.56 9.63
N GLN A 49 -9.00 3.84 9.68
CA GLN A 49 -10.22 4.52 9.28
C GLN A 49 -9.87 5.79 8.53
N CYS A 50 -10.71 6.18 7.61
CA CYS A 50 -10.42 7.30 6.74
C CYS A 50 -11.66 8.11 6.38
N ILE A 51 -11.40 9.35 6.01
CA ILE A 51 -12.37 10.21 5.36
C ILE A 51 -11.87 10.49 3.95
N ILE A 52 -12.76 10.36 2.98
CA ILE A 52 -12.47 10.70 1.58
C ILE A 52 -13.43 11.83 1.21
N PRO A 53 -12.91 13.06 1.08
CA PRO A 53 -13.78 14.21 0.79
C PRO A 53 -14.64 13.96 -0.45
N GLY A 54 -15.92 14.26 -0.33
CA GLY A 54 -16.89 14.02 -1.40
C GLY A 54 -17.48 12.61 -1.40
N ILE A 55 -16.93 11.69 -0.64
CA ILE A 55 -17.39 10.30 -0.56
C ILE A 55 -17.87 9.96 0.85
N THR A 56 -17.05 10.23 1.85
CA THR A 56 -17.44 9.99 3.24
C THR A 56 -17.30 11.27 4.04
N SER A 57 -18.21 11.47 5.00
CA SER A 57 -18.17 12.63 5.90
C SER A 57 -17.72 12.25 7.31
N ILE A 58 -17.72 10.97 7.62
CA ILE A 58 -17.27 10.43 8.90
C ILE A 58 -16.21 9.37 8.67
N PRO A 59 -15.31 9.14 9.64
CA PRO A 59 -14.30 8.12 9.47
C PRO A 59 -14.92 6.74 9.23
N ARG A 60 -14.41 6.07 8.22
CA ARG A 60 -14.89 4.77 7.81
C ARG A 60 -13.73 3.77 7.75
N SER A 61 -13.95 2.58 8.25
CA SER A 61 -12.94 1.53 8.25
C SER A 61 -12.52 1.15 6.84
N PHE A 62 -11.23 0.90 6.66
CA PHE A 62 -10.69 0.51 5.36
C PHE A 62 -9.58 -0.52 5.52
N HIS A 63 -9.22 -1.14 4.42
CA HIS A 63 -8.00 -1.94 4.33
C HIS A 63 -7.35 -1.70 2.97
N VAL A 64 -6.06 -1.97 2.89
CA VAL A 64 -5.28 -1.79 1.67
C VAL A 64 -4.78 -3.13 1.21
N GLU A 65 -4.93 -3.39 -0.08
CA GLU A 65 -4.39 -4.56 -0.74
C GLU A 65 -3.73 -4.12 -2.03
N ARG A 66 -2.42 -4.21 -2.11
CA ARG A 66 -1.61 -3.71 -3.22
C ARG A 66 -1.86 -2.21 -3.43
N GLN A 67 -2.32 -1.82 -4.63
CA GLN A 67 -2.65 -0.43 -4.93
C GLN A 67 -4.11 -0.08 -4.62
N PHE A 68 -4.86 -1.02 -4.06
CA PHE A 68 -6.28 -0.81 -3.82
C PHE A 68 -6.57 -0.49 -2.38
N LEU A 69 -7.33 0.56 -2.17
CA LEU A 69 -7.90 0.91 -0.88
C LEU A 69 -9.38 0.54 -0.91
N HIS A 70 -9.75 -0.34 0.01
CA HIS A 70 -11.12 -0.81 0.12
C HIS A 70 -11.78 -0.20 1.36
N LEU A 71 -12.84 0.55 1.17
CA LEU A 71 -13.70 0.94 2.27
C LEU A 71 -14.50 -0.31 2.67
N ASN A 72 -14.37 -0.72 3.91
CA ASN A 72 -15.01 -1.95 4.37
C ASN A 72 -16.54 -1.80 4.35
N ALA A 73 -17.22 -2.91 4.04
CA ALA A 73 -18.66 -2.94 4.09
C ALA A 73 -19.12 -2.84 5.54
N GLU A 74 -20.09 -1.96 5.80
CA GLU A 74 -20.68 -1.76 7.12
C GLU A 74 -22.20 -1.67 6.92
N ASP A 75 -22.94 -1.62 8.01
CA ASP A 75 -24.39 -1.53 7.96
C ASP A 75 -24.85 -0.37 7.05
N GLY A 76 -25.57 -0.72 5.99
CA GLY A 76 -26.07 0.25 5.02
C GLY A 76 -25.02 0.76 4.04
N TRP A 77 -23.77 0.30 4.14
CA TRP A 77 -22.68 0.74 3.26
C TRP A 77 -22.13 -0.43 2.47
N ARG A 78 -21.89 -0.20 1.20
CA ARG A 78 -21.23 -1.17 0.34
C ARG A 78 -19.72 -1.08 0.48
N GLN A 79 -19.04 -2.15 0.13
CA GLN A 79 -17.60 -2.10 -0.05
C GLN A 79 -17.32 -1.30 -1.32
N VAL A 80 -16.46 -0.30 -1.20
CA VAL A 80 -16.05 0.54 -2.33
C VAL A 80 -14.53 0.51 -2.42
N THR A 81 -14.03 0.39 -3.64
CA THR A 81 -12.60 0.26 -3.90
C THR A 81 -12.08 1.48 -4.65
N PHE A 82 -10.95 1.98 -4.21
CA PHE A 82 -10.24 3.10 -4.86
C PHE A 82 -8.85 2.63 -5.27
N ASP A 83 -8.39 3.11 -6.41
CA ASP A 83 -7.03 2.85 -6.88
C ASP A 83 -6.11 3.94 -6.35
N LEU A 84 -5.13 3.54 -5.53
CA LEU A 84 -4.18 4.49 -4.95
C LEU A 84 -3.28 5.15 -5.99
N ASN A 85 -3.24 4.62 -7.22
CA ASN A 85 -2.54 5.29 -8.31
C ASN A 85 -3.19 6.64 -8.66
N HIS A 86 -4.44 6.84 -8.29
CA HIS A 86 -5.16 8.09 -8.49
C HIS A 86 -5.18 8.97 -7.25
N LEU A 87 -4.46 8.58 -6.23
CA LEU A 87 -4.35 9.36 -5.00
C LEU A 87 -3.50 10.60 -5.25
N GLN A 88 -4.04 11.78 -4.92
CA GLN A 88 -3.29 13.03 -5.04
C GLN A 88 -2.48 13.33 -3.80
N LYS A 89 -3.09 13.14 -2.63
CA LYS A 89 -2.38 13.31 -1.36
C LYS A 89 -3.09 12.54 -0.27
N TRP A 90 -2.36 12.28 0.80
CA TRP A 90 -2.92 11.66 1.99
C TRP A 90 -2.19 12.18 3.22
N GLU A 91 -2.91 12.17 4.34
CA GLU A 91 -2.35 12.56 5.62
C GLU A 91 -3.07 11.80 6.73
N TYR A 92 -2.42 11.69 7.88
CA TYR A 92 -3.04 11.15 9.07
C TYR A 92 -3.32 12.29 10.03
N ILE A 93 -4.55 12.39 10.48
CA ILE A 93 -5.00 13.44 11.38
C ILE A 93 -5.24 12.83 12.75
N GLN A 94 -4.59 13.39 13.77
CA GLN A 94 -4.76 12.95 15.15
C GLN A 94 -5.43 14.07 15.94
N PRO A 95 -6.76 14.02 16.10
CA PRO A 95 -7.47 15.00 16.92
C PRO A 95 -7.03 14.88 18.39
N LYS A 96 -7.18 15.98 19.13
CA LYS A 96 -6.67 16.08 20.48
C LYS A 96 -7.34 15.10 21.46
N ASN A 97 -8.64 14.87 21.30
CA ASN A 97 -9.44 14.05 22.23
C ASN A 97 -10.24 12.98 21.50
N ASP A 98 -9.76 12.52 20.34
CA ASP A 98 -10.48 11.56 19.54
C ASP A 98 -9.51 10.63 18.84
N LYS A 99 -10.04 9.57 18.23
CA LYS A 99 -9.24 8.64 17.46
C LYS A 99 -8.77 9.31 16.18
N GLY A 100 -7.55 8.99 15.75
CA GLY A 100 -7.02 9.47 14.50
C GLY A 100 -7.67 8.83 13.29
N TYR A 101 -7.49 9.46 12.15
CA TYR A 101 -8.00 8.94 10.90
C TYR A 101 -7.14 9.44 9.73
N PHE A 102 -7.15 8.66 8.65
CA PHE A 102 -6.51 9.09 7.40
C PHE A 102 -7.45 9.98 6.62
N GLN A 103 -6.90 10.91 5.90
CA GLN A 103 -7.63 11.67 4.91
C GLN A 103 -6.99 11.43 3.56
N PHE A 104 -7.75 10.89 2.61
CA PHE A 104 -7.27 10.57 1.28
C PHE A 104 -7.97 11.45 0.25
N LYS A 105 -7.18 12.15 -0.55
CA LYS A 105 -7.71 12.96 -1.64
C LYS A 105 -7.36 12.30 -2.96
N PHE A 106 -8.38 11.86 -3.67
CA PHE A 106 -8.24 11.23 -4.97
C PHE A 106 -8.56 12.19 -6.10
N ASN A 107 -7.94 11.94 -7.23
CA ASN A 107 -8.33 12.58 -8.47
C ASN A 107 -9.45 11.74 -9.07
N LEU A 108 -10.68 12.24 -9.00
CA LEU A 108 -11.88 11.51 -9.43
C LEU A 108 -12.34 11.90 -10.83
N GLU A 109 -11.53 12.65 -11.56
CA GLU A 109 -11.84 13.01 -12.94
C GLU A 109 -11.48 11.91 -13.94
#